data_983b5ad5696ed5d49da4988bc7962094
#
_entry.id   983b5ad5696ed5d49da4988bc7962094
#
_cell.length_a   1.000
_cell.length_b   1.000
_cell.length_c   1.000
_cell.angle_alpha   90.00
_cell.angle_beta   90.00
_cell.angle_gamma   90.00
#
_symmetry.space_group_name_H-M   'P 1'
#
loop_
_entity.id
_entity.type
_entity.pdbx_description
1 polymer ?
#
loop_
_entity_poly.entity_id
_entity_poly.type
_entity_poly.pdbx_seq_one_letter_code
_entity_poly.pdbx_strand_id
1 'polypeptide(L)'
;MRPKSFKLPKGQGEASVCAYFEDLAAKNRPEMISFLGAGYYAHQIPKAVDALAGRSEFYTAYTPYQAECSQGTLQAIFEFQTASSRLLDMDCANASVYD
;
A
#
# COMPACT_ATOMS: atom_id res chain seq x y z
N MET A 1 -1.01 -23.55 28.36
CA MET A 1 -0.37 -22.54 29.22
C MET A 1 -0.91 -21.14 28.83
N ARG A 2 -1.56 -20.42 29.72
CA ARG A 2 -1.92 -19.02 29.46
C ARG A 2 -0.65 -18.18 29.56
N PRO A 3 -0.35 -17.28 28.60
CA PRO A 3 0.78 -16.38 28.72
C PRO A 3 0.60 -15.50 29.96
N LYS A 4 1.65 -15.38 30.77
CA LYS A 4 1.70 -14.42 31.87
C LYS A 4 1.45 -13.02 31.31
N SER A 5 0.65 -12.20 31.99
CA SER A 5 0.17 -10.90 31.57
C SER A 5 1.22 -10.06 30.82
N PHE A 6 0.91 -9.64 29.60
CA PHE A 6 1.72 -8.64 28.91
C PHE A 6 1.56 -7.29 29.60
N LYS A 7 2.68 -6.69 30.01
CA LYS A 7 2.68 -5.30 30.44
C LYS A 7 2.75 -4.40 29.20
N LEU A 8 1.60 -4.07 28.67
CA LEU A 8 1.51 -3.08 27.60
C LEU A 8 1.52 -1.67 28.20
N PRO A 9 2.15 -0.71 27.52
CA PRO A 9 2.03 0.69 27.91
C PRO A 9 0.55 1.13 27.82
N LYS A 10 0.20 2.17 28.58
CA LYS A 10 -1.14 2.75 28.52
C LYS A 10 -1.38 3.31 27.12
N GLY A 11 -2.55 3.06 26.56
CA GLY A 11 -2.96 3.64 25.28
C GLY A 11 -2.92 5.18 25.32
N GLN A 12 -2.61 5.78 24.19
CA GLN A 12 -2.58 7.22 23.98
C GLN A 12 -3.71 7.64 23.03
N GLY A 13 -4.15 8.88 23.14
CA GLY A 13 -5.10 9.46 22.22
C GLY A 13 -4.48 9.73 20.84
N GLU A 14 -5.31 9.72 19.81
CA GLU A 14 -4.87 9.93 18.42
C GLU A 14 -4.01 11.18 18.24
N ALA A 15 -4.46 12.32 18.75
CA ALA A 15 -3.72 13.59 18.65
C ALA A 15 -2.29 13.49 19.22
N SER A 16 -2.11 12.78 20.35
CA SER A 16 -0.80 12.60 20.95
C SER A 16 0.10 11.68 20.12
N VAL A 17 -0.49 10.66 19.51
CA VAL A 17 0.23 9.74 18.62
C VAL A 17 0.64 10.44 17.33
N CYS A 18 -0.25 11.21 16.73
CA CYS A 18 0.05 12.01 15.55
C CYS A 18 1.21 13.00 15.82
N ALA A 19 1.10 13.80 16.88
CA ALA A 19 2.13 14.75 17.24
C ALA A 19 3.48 14.07 17.47
N TYR A 20 3.49 12.92 18.15
CA TYR A 20 4.72 12.16 18.34
C TYR A 20 5.39 11.74 17.05
N PHE A 21 4.61 11.22 16.08
CA PHE A 21 5.15 10.81 14.79
C PHE A 21 5.53 11.98 13.89
N GLU A 22 4.83 13.10 13.99
CA GLU A 22 5.21 14.35 13.32
C GLU A 22 6.57 14.87 13.83
N ASP A 23 6.78 14.85 15.15
CA ASP A 23 8.05 15.20 15.76
C ASP A 23 9.19 14.25 15.34
N LEU A 24 8.90 12.95 15.18
CA LEU A 24 9.88 12.01 14.68
C LEU A 24 10.18 12.26 13.20
N ALA A 25 9.17 12.52 12.39
CA ALA A 25 9.33 12.81 10.97
C ALA A 25 10.15 14.09 10.76
N ALA A 26 9.94 15.12 11.59
CA ALA A 26 10.69 16.37 11.54
C ALA A 26 12.21 16.22 11.82
N LYS A 27 12.61 15.11 12.42
CA LYS A 27 14.04 14.80 12.62
C LYS A 27 14.72 14.24 11.38
N ASN A 28 13.96 13.80 10.40
CA ASN A 28 14.50 13.46 9.08
C ASN A 28 15.01 14.71 8.37
N ARG A 29 15.78 14.50 7.33
CA ARG A 29 16.35 15.56 6.50
C ARG A 29 15.73 15.54 5.11
N PRO A 30 14.43 15.92 4.96
CA PRO A 30 13.73 15.84 3.68
C PRO A 30 14.31 16.78 2.61
N GLU A 31 15.05 17.81 3.05
CA GLU A 31 15.76 18.75 2.19
C GLU A 31 17.00 18.18 1.50
N MET A 32 17.49 17.04 1.98
CA MET A 32 18.68 16.40 1.41
C MET A 32 18.33 15.53 0.22
N ILE A 33 19.15 15.60 -0.82
CA ILE A 33 19.07 14.66 -1.94
C ILE A 33 19.63 13.32 -1.47
N SER A 34 18.80 12.28 -1.51
CA SER A 34 19.19 10.95 -1.10
C SER A 34 19.78 10.15 -2.27
N PHE A 35 20.96 9.60 -2.06
CA PHE A 35 21.60 8.62 -2.95
C PHE A 35 21.56 7.20 -2.35
N LEU A 36 20.70 6.96 -1.39
CA LEU A 36 20.44 5.61 -0.89
C LEU A 36 19.87 4.75 -2.02
N GLY A 37 20.27 3.49 -2.03
CA GLY A 37 19.81 2.50 -3.01
C GLY A 37 18.87 1.49 -2.37
N ALA A 38 18.96 0.25 -2.85
CA ALA A 38 18.21 -0.90 -2.31
C ALA A 38 16.69 -0.73 -2.34
N GLY A 39 16.17 -0.10 -3.38
CA GLY A 39 14.72 0.10 -3.55
C GLY A 39 14.18 1.37 -2.88
N TYR A 40 15.00 2.13 -2.18
CA TYR A 40 14.58 3.37 -1.55
C TYR A 40 14.80 4.56 -2.49
N TYR A 41 13.83 4.82 -3.35
CA TYR A 41 13.89 5.87 -4.36
C TYR A 41 12.72 6.83 -4.21
N ALA A 42 12.98 8.11 -4.47
CA ALA A 42 11.92 9.10 -4.55
C ALA A 42 11.15 8.95 -5.86
N HIS A 43 9.84 8.89 -5.78
CA HIS A 43 8.95 8.84 -6.93
C HIS A 43 7.97 9.99 -6.89
N GLN A 44 7.70 10.59 -8.05
CA GLN A 44 6.59 11.51 -8.19
C GLN A 44 5.30 10.72 -8.39
N ILE A 45 4.49 10.64 -7.34
CA ILE A 45 3.21 9.92 -7.36
C ILE A 45 2.11 10.94 -7.71
N PRO A 46 1.39 10.75 -8.83
CA PRO A 46 0.26 11.62 -9.16
C PRO A 46 -0.83 11.56 -8.08
N LYS A 47 -1.44 12.69 -7.77
CA LYS A 47 -2.53 12.76 -6.78
C LYS A 47 -3.73 11.89 -7.12
N ALA A 48 -3.94 11.61 -8.40
CA ALA A 48 -4.97 10.68 -8.84
C ALA A 48 -4.78 9.25 -8.30
N VAL A 49 -3.54 8.83 -8.05
CA VAL A 49 -3.24 7.49 -7.50
C VAL A 49 -3.84 7.36 -6.11
N ASP A 50 -3.58 8.33 -5.23
CA ASP A 50 -4.12 8.32 -3.87
C ASP A 50 -5.66 8.37 -3.88
N ALA A 51 -6.22 9.24 -4.73
CA ALA A 51 -7.66 9.42 -4.85
C ALA A 51 -8.37 8.13 -5.35
N LEU A 52 -7.78 7.42 -6.29
CA LEU A 52 -8.35 6.19 -6.82
C LEU A 52 -8.10 5.00 -5.89
N ALA A 53 -6.89 4.85 -5.37
CA ALA A 53 -6.56 3.76 -4.45
C ALA A 53 -7.32 3.86 -3.12
N GLY A 54 -7.67 5.07 -2.69
CA GLY A 54 -8.46 5.33 -1.48
C GLY A 54 -9.97 5.09 -1.64
N ARG A 55 -10.44 4.71 -2.83
CA ARG A 55 -11.87 4.38 -3.01
C ARG A 55 -12.19 3.04 -2.34
N SER A 56 -13.32 3.02 -1.64
CA SER A 56 -13.74 1.84 -0.87
C SER A 56 -13.94 0.59 -1.73
N GLU A 57 -14.31 0.78 -2.98
CA GLU A 57 -14.49 -0.30 -3.95
C GLU A 57 -13.18 -1.09 -4.20
N PHE A 58 -12.04 -0.44 -4.02
CA PHE A 58 -10.73 -1.07 -4.20
C PHE A 58 -10.13 -1.54 -2.88
N TYR A 59 -9.99 -0.68 -1.88
CA TYR A 59 -9.29 -1.07 -0.65
C TYR A 59 -10.09 -2.02 0.25
N THR A 60 -11.42 -2.12 0.09
CA THR A 60 -12.24 -3.13 0.76
C THR A 60 -12.45 -4.39 -0.08
N ALA A 61 -11.96 -4.42 -1.32
CA ALA A 61 -12.11 -5.57 -2.19
C ALA A 61 -11.41 -6.80 -1.60
N TYR A 62 -12.10 -7.92 -1.70
CA TYR A 62 -11.55 -9.24 -1.42
C TYR A 62 -11.36 -9.99 -2.74
N THR A 63 -10.76 -11.17 -2.69
CA THR A 63 -10.61 -11.99 -3.90
C THR A 63 -11.95 -12.09 -4.64
N PRO A 64 -12.00 -11.74 -5.94
CA PRO A 64 -13.25 -11.64 -6.69
C PRO A 64 -13.79 -13.01 -7.10
N TYR A 65 -14.26 -13.79 -6.15
CA TYR A 65 -14.84 -15.12 -6.41
C TYR A 65 -16.17 -15.08 -7.15
N GLN A 66 -16.92 -13.99 -6.99
CA GLN A 66 -18.20 -13.78 -7.67
C GLN A 66 -18.01 -12.76 -8.79
N ALA A 67 -17.83 -13.27 -10.02
CA ALA A 67 -17.58 -12.43 -11.18
C ALA A 67 -18.73 -11.45 -11.45
N GLU A 68 -19.96 -11.82 -11.12
CA GLU A 68 -21.15 -10.99 -11.31
C GLU A 68 -21.10 -9.70 -10.48
N CYS A 69 -20.58 -9.80 -9.25
CA CYS A 69 -20.46 -8.64 -8.33
C CYS A 69 -19.13 -7.90 -8.47
N SER A 70 -18.12 -8.54 -9.03
CA SER A 70 -16.73 -8.06 -9.02
C SER A 70 -16.18 -7.74 -10.41
N GLN A 71 -17.04 -7.47 -11.38
CA GLN A 71 -16.65 -7.25 -12.78
C GLN A 71 -15.62 -6.13 -12.93
N GLY A 72 -15.83 -5.00 -12.27
CA GLY A 72 -14.90 -3.87 -12.32
C GLY A 72 -13.54 -4.18 -11.69
N THR A 73 -13.51 -4.88 -10.56
CA THR A 73 -12.28 -5.32 -9.91
C THR A 73 -11.52 -6.32 -10.80
N LEU A 74 -12.23 -7.27 -11.40
CA LEU A 74 -11.64 -8.22 -12.34
C LEU A 74 -11.05 -7.53 -13.56
N GLN A 75 -11.76 -6.56 -14.13
CA GLN A 75 -11.24 -5.78 -15.25
C GLN A 75 -9.95 -5.06 -14.88
N ALA A 76 -9.90 -4.39 -13.73
CA ALA A 76 -8.70 -3.72 -13.24
C ALA A 76 -7.51 -4.69 -13.07
N ILE A 77 -7.75 -5.89 -12.55
CA ILE A 77 -6.75 -6.95 -12.42
C ILE A 77 -6.21 -7.38 -13.79
N PHE A 78 -7.09 -7.63 -14.77
CA PHE A 78 -6.67 -8.02 -16.12
C PHE A 78 -5.90 -6.91 -16.83
N GLU A 79 -6.32 -5.65 -16.68
CA GLU A 79 -5.60 -4.51 -17.23
C GLU A 79 -4.22 -4.35 -16.60
N PHE A 80 -4.09 -4.55 -15.29
CA PHE A 80 -2.80 -4.56 -14.59
C PHE A 80 -1.88 -5.66 -15.13
N GLN A 81 -2.38 -6.88 -15.29
CA GLN A 81 -1.61 -7.99 -15.84
C GLN A 81 -1.12 -7.68 -17.28
N THR A 82 -2.02 -7.13 -18.11
CA THR A 82 -1.67 -6.73 -19.46
C THR A 82 -0.61 -5.61 -19.48
N ALA A 83 -0.77 -4.60 -18.64
CA ALA A 83 0.19 -3.50 -18.54
C ALA A 83 1.57 -4.00 -18.09
N SER A 84 1.60 -4.86 -17.06
CA SER A 84 2.83 -5.42 -16.52
C SER A 84 3.56 -6.31 -17.53
N SER A 85 2.84 -7.20 -18.24
CA SER A 85 3.45 -8.05 -19.25
C SER A 85 4.04 -7.24 -20.40
N ARG A 86 3.33 -6.22 -20.87
CA ARG A 86 3.83 -5.32 -21.93
C ARG A 86 5.04 -4.49 -21.49
N LEU A 87 5.01 -3.99 -20.25
CA LEU A 87 6.11 -3.17 -19.71
C LEU A 87 7.41 -3.97 -19.57
N LEU A 88 7.29 -5.25 -19.23
CA LEU A 88 8.41 -6.15 -18.99
C LEU A 88 8.75 -7.05 -20.17
N ASP A 89 8.04 -6.91 -21.29
CA ASP A 89 8.17 -7.74 -22.50
C ASP A 89 8.05 -9.24 -22.18
N MET A 90 7.02 -9.59 -21.41
CA MET A 90 6.72 -10.95 -20.99
C MET A 90 5.42 -11.44 -21.65
N ASP A 91 5.32 -12.74 -21.89
CA ASP A 91 4.13 -13.35 -22.50
C ASP A 91 2.90 -13.24 -21.59
N CYS A 92 3.10 -13.32 -20.28
CA CYS A 92 2.02 -13.19 -19.31
C CYS A 92 2.54 -12.63 -17.98
N ALA A 93 1.64 -12.08 -17.19
CA ALA A 93 1.87 -11.65 -15.83
C ALA A 93 0.72 -12.08 -14.93
N ASN A 94 1.04 -12.32 -13.66
CA ASN A 94 0.03 -12.55 -12.62
C ASN A 94 -0.09 -11.29 -11.76
N ALA A 95 -1.32 -10.88 -11.45
CA ALA A 95 -1.57 -9.71 -10.62
C ALA A 95 -1.26 -9.97 -9.15
N SER A 96 -1.46 -11.21 -8.67
CA SER A 96 -1.27 -11.57 -7.27
C SER A 96 -1.02 -13.07 -7.12
N VAL A 97 -0.06 -13.40 -6.28
CA VAL A 97 0.15 -14.75 -5.75
C VAL A 97 0.21 -14.63 -4.23
N TYR A 98 -0.39 -15.60 -3.53
CA TYR A 98 -0.45 -15.55 -2.07
C TYR A 98 0.72 -16.29 -1.41
N ASP A 99 1.39 -17.17 -2.12
CA ASP A 99 2.51 -18.00 -1.64
C ASP A 99 3.74 -17.88 -2.54
#